data_75370aead77e10ed4aea0870322a026c
#
_entry.id   75370aead77e10ed4aea0870322a026c
#
_cell.length_a   1.000
_cell.length_b   1.000
_cell.length_c   1.000
_cell.angle_alpha   90.00
_cell.angle_beta   90.00
_cell.angle_gamma   90.00
#
_symmetry.space_group_name_H-M   'P 1'
#
loop_
_entity.id
_entity.type
_entity.pdbx_description
1 polymer ?
#
loop_
_entity_poly.entity_id
_entity_poly.type
_entity_poly.pdbx_seq_one_letter_code
_entity_poly.pdbx_strand_id
1 'polypeptide(L)'
;MKRLGTLKILKHLTMAANMLTIHLVGAQKTNYPWGFENHLISTLEGMGYRVISTDFRQERHNLHVLLQQKADLVLVCKGEFIPAELIKSLPYPTALWYCEQIGNDNSIDYAAILRRNELAFNVTAFDYVFSHDSANLQIYRDMGCKNVFWLPCVAVNTNIHKKLDVPRKIDVTFVGSQTPRRKEILTALEKHVKVFNPNVWEGNKLNEVFNASKIVLNIHLSDLLNTETRVGEVLGAGSLLLTEELSCRELFTDGKHLVQWRPGDVEGLAEKIRYYLANEAEREKIAGEGHRFAVEHHTFEKRMQQLLAVIDFDKQGKS
;
A
#
# COMPACT_ATOMS: atom_id res chain seq x y z
N MET A 1 5.51 42.36 -28.02
CA MET A 1 5.23 41.67 -26.76
C MET A 1 3.83 41.00 -26.62
N LYS A 2 2.98 40.92 -27.63
CA LYS A 2 1.62 40.33 -27.53
C LYS A 2 1.50 38.88 -28.05
N ARG A 3 2.54 38.29 -28.68
CA ARG A 3 2.47 36.90 -29.22
C ARG A 3 2.87 35.79 -28.26
N LEU A 4 3.59 36.08 -27.15
CA LEU A 4 3.98 35.05 -26.19
C LEU A 4 2.87 34.65 -25.20
N GLY A 5 1.92 35.55 -24.92
CA GLY A 5 0.80 35.28 -24.03
C GLY A 5 -0.22 34.31 -24.60
N THR A 6 -0.49 34.43 -25.92
CA THR A 6 -1.49 33.59 -26.62
C THR A 6 -1.00 32.13 -26.78
N LEU A 7 0.31 31.89 -26.93
CA LEU A 7 0.87 30.55 -27.06
C LEU A 7 0.84 29.79 -25.72
N LYS A 8 1.01 30.48 -24.59
CA LYS A 8 0.90 29.84 -23.25
C LYS A 8 -0.53 29.46 -22.90
N ILE A 9 -1.50 30.32 -23.25
CA ILE A 9 -2.93 30.06 -23.02
C ILE A 9 -3.42 28.91 -23.93
N LEU A 10 -2.98 28.84 -25.17
CA LEU A 10 -3.31 27.75 -26.09
C LEU A 10 -2.66 26.42 -25.65
N LYS A 11 -1.43 26.42 -25.07
CA LYS A 11 -0.83 25.19 -24.51
C LYS A 11 -1.57 24.70 -23.27
N HIS A 12 -2.08 25.58 -22.41
CA HIS A 12 -2.90 25.19 -21.25
C HIS A 12 -4.29 24.70 -21.66
N LEU A 13 -4.89 25.29 -22.69
CA LEU A 13 -6.18 24.85 -23.22
C LEU A 13 -6.10 23.53 -24.01
N THR A 14 -5.01 23.27 -24.71
CA THR A 14 -4.77 21.96 -25.37
C THR A 14 -4.37 20.85 -24.38
N MET A 15 -3.74 21.16 -23.24
CA MET A 15 -3.49 20.17 -22.18
C MET A 15 -4.78 19.79 -21.42
N ALA A 16 -5.75 20.70 -21.30
CA ALA A 16 -7.02 20.39 -20.65
C ALA A 16 -7.96 19.50 -21.52
N ALA A 17 -7.74 19.44 -22.84
CA ALA A 17 -8.59 18.69 -23.77
C ALA A 17 -8.31 17.17 -23.80
N ASN A 18 -7.21 16.68 -23.21
CA ASN A 18 -6.80 15.27 -23.27
C ASN A 18 -6.35 14.71 -21.90
N MET A 19 -6.89 15.22 -20.80
CA MET A 19 -6.57 14.65 -19.47
C MET A 19 -7.32 13.34 -19.29
N LEU A 20 -6.58 12.22 -19.23
CA LEU A 20 -7.15 10.90 -19.01
C LEU A 20 -7.79 10.83 -17.62
N THR A 21 -8.94 10.17 -17.56
CA THR A 21 -9.74 10.03 -16.35
C THR A 21 -9.64 8.61 -15.80
N ILE A 22 -9.21 8.47 -14.57
CA ILE A 22 -9.16 7.19 -13.83
C ILE A 22 -10.31 7.19 -12.82
N HIS A 23 -11.19 6.20 -12.91
CA HIS A 23 -12.20 5.97 -11.89
C HIS A 23 -11.65 5.00 -10.85
N LEU A 24 -11.28 5.51 -9.69
CA LEU A 24 -10.79 4.70 -8.57
C LEU A 24 -11.97 4.25 -7.70
N VAL A 25 -12.12 2.94 -7.58
CA VAL A 25 -13.13 2.31 -6.74
C VAL A 25 -12.44 1.62 -5.57
N GLY A 26 -12.73 2.04 -4.36
CA GLY A 26 -12.06 1.53 -3.16
C GLY A 26 -12.87 1.80 -1.89
N ALA A 27 -12.19 1.85 -0.75
CA ALA A 27 -12.79 2.13 0.57
C ALA A 27 -12.26 3.44 1.18
N GLN A 28 -11.96 4.43 0.35
CA GLN A 28 -11.27 5.67 0.73
C GLN A 28 -12.03 6.51 1.77
N LYS A 29 -13.36 6.59 1.69
CA LYS A 29 -14.19 7.31 2.67
C LYS A 29 -14.35 6.50 3.95
N THR A 30 -14.53 5.19 3.82
CA THR A 30 -14.65 4.26 4.94
C THR A 30 -13.37 4.22 5.77
N ASN A 31 -12.21 4.28 5.12
CA ASN A 31 -10.90 4.19 5.74
C ASN A 31 -10.20 5.55 5.87
N TYR A 32 -10.94 6.66 5.76
CA TYR A 32 -10.35 7.99 5.95
C TYR A 32 -9.90 8.20 7.41
N PRO A 33 -8.71 8.80 7.67
CA PRO A 33 -7.74 9.36 6.71
C PRO A 33 -6.60 8.40 6.31
N TRP A 34 -6.56 7.15 6.79
CA TRP A 34 -5.43 6.20 6.64
C TRP A 34 -5.52 5.28 5.42
N GLY A 35 -6.62 5.37 4.67
CA GLY A 35 -6.84 4.46 3.54
C GLY A 35 -5.79 4.57 2.47
N PHE A 36 -5.30 3.41 2.02
CA PHE A 36 -4.35 3.26 0.92
C PHE A 36 -4.82 4.01 -0.35
N GLU A 37 -6.11 3.96 -0.63
CA GLU A 37 -6.74 4.60 -1.78
C GLU A 37 -6.61 6.13 -1.76
N ASN A 38 -6.54 6.75 -0.59
CA ASN A 38 -6.35 8.21 -0.47
C ASN A 38 -4.96 8.63 -0.99
N HIS A 39 -3.95 7.79 -0.77
CA HIS A 39 -2.61 8.01 -1.32
C HIS A 39 -2.62 7.86 -2.85
N LEU A 40 -3.38 6.90 -3.40
CA LEU A 40 -3.52 6.72 -4.84
C LEU A 40 -4.19 7.92 -5.51
N ILE A 41 -5.29 8.43 -4.94
CA ILE A 41 -5.99 9.60 -5.47
C ILE A 41 -5.02 10.77 -5.60
N SER A 42 -4.37 11.16 -4.49
CA SER A 42 -3.45 12.30 -4.48
C SER A 42 -2.24 12.09 -5.41
N THR A 43 -1.77 10.86 -5.57
CA THR A 43 -0.66 10.52 -6.46
C THR A 43 -1.08 10.66 -7.92
N LEU A 44 -2.21 10.07 -8.32
CA LEU A 44 -2.71 10.12 -9.69
C LEU A 44 -3.02 11.56 -10.12
N GLU A 45 -3.64 12.35 -9.24
CA GLU A 45 -3.86 13.79 -9.48
C GLU A 45 -2.53 14.54 -9.64
N GLY A 46 -1.54 14.25 -8.80
CA GLY A 46 -0.18 14.81 -8.90
C GLY A 46 0.54 14.42 -10.20
N MET A 47 0.22 13.27 -10.78
CA MET A 47 0.72 12.82 -12.08
C MET A 47 -0.04 13.45 -13.26
N GLY A 48 -1.10 14.22 -13.02
CA GLY A 48 -1.88 14.93 -14.05
C GLY A 48 -3.08 14.15 -14.58
N TYR A 49 -3.54 13.11 -13.92
CA TYR A 49 -4.78 12.41 -14.23
C TYR A 49 -5.97 13.05 -13.53
N ARG A 50 -7.12 13.01 -14.16
CA ARG A 50 -8.40 13.31 -13.50
C ARG A 50 -8.83 12.06 -12.73
N VAL A 51 -9.13 12.18 -11.43
CA VAL A 51 -9.59 11.07 -10.62
C VAL A 51 -11.07 11.25 -10.26
N ILE A 52 -11.89 10.24 -10.58
CA ILE A 52 -13.21 10.05 -10.03
C ILE A 52 -13.06 8.97 -8.95
N SER A 53 -13.65 9.16 -7.78
CA SER A 53 -13.55 8.17 -6.69
C SER A 53 -14.91 7.72 -6.21
N THR A 54 -15.08 6.40 -6.04
CA THR A 54 -16.28 5.76 -5.49
C THR A 54 -15.88 4.87 -4.32
N ASP A 55 -16.49 5.10 -3.15
CA ASP A 55 -16.35 4.18 -2.00
C ASP A 55 -17.41 3.08 -2.12
N PHE A 56 -17.00 1.89 -2.56
CA PHE A 56 -17.94 0.79 -2.81
C PHE A 56 -18.65 0.28 -1.53
N ARG A 57 -18.12 0.57 -0.34
CA ARG A 57 -18.75 0.18 0.93
C ARG A 57 -19.88 1.13 1.29
N GLN A 58 -19.65 2.44 1.14
CA GLN A 58 -20.64 3.46 1.44
C GLN A 58 -21.68 3.62 0.32
N GLU A 59 -21.24 3.45 -0.93
CA GLU A 59 -22.04 3.72 -2.14
C GLU A 59 -22.56 2.42 -2.80
N ARG A 60 -22.57 1.32 -2.06
CA ARG A 60 -22.90 -0.03 -2.55
C ARG A 60 -24.20 -0.11 -3.35
N HIS A 61 -25.22 0.60 -2.93
CA HIS A 61 -26.55 0.58 -3.58
C HIS A 61 -26.57 1.31 -4.93
N ASN A 62 -25.59 2.19 -5.20
CA ASN A 62 -25.52 3.01 -6.39
C ASN A 62 -24.37 2.59 -7.33
N LEU A 63 -23.67 1.50 -7.06
CA LEU A 63 -22.48 1.10 -7.84
C LEU A 63 -22.74 1.02 -9.33
N HIS A 64 -23.90 0.51 -9.75
CA HIS A 64 -24.27 0.40 -11.17
C HIS A 64 -24.37 1.76 -11.87
N VAL A 65 -24.78 2.83 -11.17
CA VAL A 65 -24.82 4.21 -11.71
C VAL A 65 -23.43 4.84 -11.67
N LEU A 66 -22.72 4.67 -10.54
CA LEU A 66 -21.43 5.29 -10.31
C LEU A 66 -20.35 4.76 -11.28
N LEU A 67 -20.35 3.46 -11.54
CA LEU A 67 -19.37 2.84 -12.43
C LEU A 67 -19.64 3.15 -13.92
N GLN A 68 -20.82 3.67 -14.29
CA GLN A 68 -21.10 4.13 -15.63
C GLN A 68 -20.57 5.54 -15.93
N GLN A 69 -19.99 6.23 -14.94
CA GLN A 69 -19.37 7.54 -15.18
C GLN A 69 -18.22 7.38 -16.18
N LYS A 70 -18.14 8.33 -17.12
CA LYS A 70 -17.11 8.29 -18.17
C LYS A 70 -15.72 8.31 -17.56
N ALA A 71 -14.94 7.27 -17.87
CA ALA A 71 -13.55 7.12 -17.48
C ALA A 71 -12.74 6.54 -18.65
N ASP A 72 -11.43 6.54 -18.55
CA ASP A 72 -10.53 5.88 -19.49
C ASP A 72 -9.96 4.59 -18.88
N LEU A 73 -10.03 4.47 -17.54
CA LEU A 73 -9.66 3.27 -16.77
C LEU A 73 -10.53 3.20 -15.50
N VAL A 74 -11.01 2.02 -15.15
CA VAL A 74 -11.58 1.72 -13.84
C VAL A 74 -10.57 0.92 -13.03
N LEU A 75 -9.98 1.54 -12.01
CA LEU A 75 -9.03 0.92 -11.07
C LEU A 75 -9.75 0.58 -9.77
N VAL A 76 -9.85 -0.70 -9.47
CA VAL A 76 -10.52 -1.20 -8.26
C VAL A 76 -9.49 -1.66 -7.24
N CYS A 77 -9.61 -1.14 -6.01
CA CYS A 77 -8.88 -1.62 -4.84
C CYS A 77 -9.85 -2.43 -3.97
N LYS A 78 -9.52 -3.68 -3.68
CA LYS A 78 -10.37 -4.68 -3.02
C LYS A 78 -11.46 -5.21 -3.97
N GLY A 79 -12.69 -4.74 -3.93
CA GLY A 79 -13.72 -5.03 -4.95
C GLY A 79 -14.43 -6.37 -4.85
N GLU A 80 -14.31 -7.13 -3.75
CA GLU A 80 -14.90 -8.46 -3.55
C GLU A 80 -16.43 -8.49 -3.72
N PHE A 81 -17.07 -7.34 -3.48
CA PHE A 81 -18.53 -7.22 -3.50
C PHE A 81 -19.08 -6.62 -4.80
N ILE A 82 -18.25 -6.39 -5.80
CA ILE A 82 -18.70 -5.86 -7.09
C ILE A 82 -19.17 -7.01 -7.96
N PRO A 83 -20.43 -7.01 -8.45
CA PRO A 83 -20.92 -8.09 -9.30
C PRO A 83 -20.09 -8.23 -10.59
N ALA A 84 -19.74 -9.45 -10.96
CA ALA A 84 -18.95 -9.73 -12.17
C ALA A 84 -19.61 -9.17 -13.44
N GLU A 85 -20.93 -9.27 -13.55
CA GLU A 85 -21.67 -8.76 -14.70
C GLU A 85 -21.60 -7.22 -14.82
N LEU A 86 -21.51 -6.52 -13.69
CA LEU A 86 -21.33 -5.09 -13.69
C LEU A 86 -19.93 -4.74 -14.22
N ILE A 87 -18.88 -5.44 -13.77
CA ILE A 87 -17.49 -5.23 -14.24
C ILE A 87 -17.43 -5.45 -15.75
N LYS A 88 -17.97 -6.58 -16.24
CA LYS A 88 -17.98 -6.94 -17.68
C LYS A 88 -18.78 -5.97 -18.55
N SER A 89 -19.76 -5.26 -17.97
CA SER A 89 -20.57 -4.30 -18.72
C SER A 89 -19.90 -2.94 -18.94
N LEU A 90 -18.76 -2.69 -18.30
CA LEU A 90 -18.04 -1.42 -18.41
C LEU A 90 -17.34 -1.33 -19.77
N PRO A 91 -17.49 -0.20 -20.48
CA PRO A 91 -16.87 0.00 -21.79
C PRO A 91 -15.39 0.46 -21.70
N TYR A 92 -14.80 0.41 -20.53
CA TYR A 92 -13.44 0.87 -20.22
C TYR A 92 -12.59 -0.32 -19.75
N PRO A 93 -11.26 -0.27 -19.92
CA PRO A 93 -10.36 -1.22 -19.26
C PRO A 93 -10.58 -1.25 -17.75
N THR A 94 -10.57 -2.44 -17.18
CA THR A 94 -10.77 -2.66 -15.75
C THR A 94 -9.55 -3.33 -15.13
N ALA A 95 -9.05 -2.76 -14.05
CA ALA A 95 -7.92 -3.28 -13.30
C ALA A 95 -8.29 -3.49 -11.83
N LEU A 96 -8.00 -4.66 -11.29
CA LEU A 96 -8.04 -4.94 -9.87
C LEU A 96 -6.63 -4.86 -9.29
N TRP A 97 -6.39 -4.00 -8.31
CA TRP A 97 -5.19 -4.05 -7.47
C TRP A 97 -5.57 -4.51 -6.08
N TYR A 98 -5.29 -5.79 -5.80
CA TYR A 98 -5.70 -6.41 -4.56
C TYR A 98 -4.55 -6.44 -3.56
N CYS A 99 -4.70 -5.71 -2.46
CA CYS A 99 -3.66 -5.46 -1.45
C CYS A 99 -3.86 -6.25 -0.14
N GLU A 100 -4.61 -7.35 -0.19
CA GLU A 100 -4.83 -8.24 0.95
C GLU A 100 -4.32 -9.65 0.67
N GLN A 101 -3.88 -10.36 1.71
CA GLN A 101 -3.55 -11.78 1.59
C GLN A 101 -4.81 -12.61 1.34
N ILE A 102 -4.73 -13.52 0.35
CA ILE A 102 -5.83 -14.42 -0.02
C ILE A 102 -5.59 -15.87 0.39
N GLY A 103 -4.38 -16.19 0.86
CA GLY A 103 -4.03 -17.55 1.27
C GLY A 103 -4.16 -18.59 0.15
N ASN A 104 -3.70 -19.79 0.43
CA ASN A 104 -3.88 -20.97 -0.41
C ASN A 104 -4.71 -22.04 0.34
N ASP A 105 -4.90 -23.21 -0.27
CA ASP A 105 -5.69 -24.28 0.34
C ASP A 105 -5.10 -24.83 1.65
N ASN A 106 -3.80 -24.59 1.87
CA ASN A 106 -3.11 -24.95 3.12
C ASN A 106 -3.10 -23.79 4.14
N SER A 107 -3.73 -22.67 3.82
CA SER A 107 -3.82 -21.54 4.75
C SER A 107 -4.74 -21.89 5.92
N ILE A 108 -4.25 -21.60 7.14
CA ILE A 108 -5.05 -21.69 8.37
C ILE A 108 -5.74 -20.34 8.70
N ASP A 109 -5.46 -19.29 7.93
CA ASP A 109 -6.08 -17.98 8.11
C ASP A 109 -7.45 -17.94 7.46
N TYR A 110 -8.49 -18.05 8.28
CA TYR A 110 -9.88 -18.04 7.82
C TYR A 110 -10.24 -16.78 7.04
N ALA A 111 -9.72 -15.61 7.44
CA ALA A 111 -10.01 -14.35 6.75
C ALA A 111 -9.39 -14.31 5.35
N ALA A 112 -8.20 -14.90 5.16
CA ALA A 112 -7.58 -15.00 3.84
C ALA A 112 -8.34 -15.97 2.93
N ILE A 113 -8.78 -17.12 3.47
CA ILE A 113 -9.61 -18.09 2.75
C ILE A 113 -10.94 -17.43 2.33
N LEU A 114 -11.58 -16.72 3.23
CA LEU A 114 -12.85 -16.03 2.95
C LEU A 114 -12.67 -15.01 1.82
N ARG A 115 -11.66 -14.14 1.90
CA ARG A 115 -11.35 -13.17 0.83
C ARG A 115 -11.11 -13.84 -0.52
N ARG A 116 -10.37 -14.95 -0.53
CA ARG A 116 -10.15 -15.73 -1.76
C ARG A 116 -11.45 -16.23 -2.36
N ASN A 117 -12.32 -16.81 -1.54
CA ASN A 117 -13.61 -17.33 -1.98
C ASN A 117 -14.52 -16.21 -2.51
N GLU A 118 -14.55 -15.05 -1.84
CA GLU A 118 -15.29 -13.88 -2.29
C GLU A 118 -14.78 -13.35 -3.64
N LEU A 119 -13.47 -13.26 -3.81
CA LEU A 119 -12.86 -12.84 -5.08
C LEU A 119 -13.14 -13.83 -6.24
N ALA A 120 -13.24 -15.12 -5.97
CA ALA A 120 -13.49 -16.11 -7.00
C ALA A 120 -14.81 -15.86 -7.78
N PHE A 121 -15.77 -15.12 -7.22
CA PHE A 121 -17.02 -14.77 -7.89
C PHE A 121 -16.87 -13.70 -8.96
N ASN A 122 -15.82 -12.86 -8.92
CA ASN A 122 -15.74 -11.73 -9.82
C ASN A 122 -14.35 -11.45 -10.40
N VAL A 123 -13.28 -12.02 -9.85
CA VAL A 123 -11.90 -11.67 -10.23
C VAL A 123 -11.60 -11.89 -11.71
N THR A 124 -12.21 -12.90 -12.33
CA THR A 124 -12.07 -13.19 -13.77
C THR A 124 -12.80 -12.21 -14.69
N ALA A 125 -13.59 -11.30 -14.12
CA ALA A 125 -14.29 -10.26 -14.88
C ALA A 125 -13.39 -9.05 -15.15
N PHE A 126 -12.27 -8.89 -14.43
CA PHE A 126 -11.31 -7.83 -14.67
C PHE A 126 -10.38 -8.14 -15.84
N ASP A 127 -10.05 -7.10 -16.63
CA ASP A 127 -9.07 -7.23 -17.71
C ASP A 127 -7.64 -7.44 -17.18
N TYR A 128 -7.31 -6.79 -16.05
CA TYR A 128 -6.00 -6.86 -15.41
C TYR A 128 -6.14 -7.12 -13.90
N VAL A 129 -5.34 -8.03 -13.38
CA VAL A 129 -5.27 -8.31 -11.93
C VAL A 129 -3.86 -8.07 -11.43
N PHE A 130 -3.71 -7.18 -10.46
CA PHE A 130 -2.47 -6.88 -9.79
C PHE A 130 -2.52 -7.41 -8.36
N SER A 131 -1.64 -8.35 -8.05
CA SER A 131 -1.46 -8.88 -6.70
C SER A 131 -0.34 -8.13 -5.98
N HIS A 132 -0.56 -7.76 -4.72
CA HIS A 132 0.49 -7.17 -3.89
C HIS A 132 1.57 -8.17 -3.50
N ASP A 133 1.28 -9.46 -3.54
CA ASP A 133 2.18 -10.53 -3.13
C ASP A 133 2.47 -11.47 -4.30
N SER A 134 3.75 -11.72 -4.56
CA SER A 134 4.20 -12.62 -5.64
C SER A 134 3.75 -14.06 -5.43
N ALA A 135 3.62 -14.50 -4.17
CA ALA A 135 3.14 -15.85 -3.82
C ALA A 135 1.67 -16.09 -4.22
N ASN A 136 0.87 -15.03 -4.33
CA ASN A 136 -0.54 -15.13 -4.71
C ASN A 136 -0.78 -15.22 -6.23
N LEU A 137 0.22 -14.98 -7.07
CA LEU A 137 0.05 -14.91 -8.53
C LEU A 137 -0.52 -16.21 -9.12
N GLN A 138 -0.04 -17.36 -8.63
CA GLN A 138 -0.53 -18.65 -9.11
C GLN A 138 -1.98 -18.88 -8.73
N ILE A 139 -2.40 -18.44 -7.54
CA ILE A 139 -3.79 -18.57 -7.07
C ILE A 139 -4.76 -17.85 -8.03
N TYR A 140 -4.42 -16.63 -8.47
CA TYR A 140 -5.24 -15.90 -9.45
C TYR A 140 -5.29 -16.58 -10.81
N ARG A 141 -4.17 -17.17 -11.27
CA ARG A 141 -4.15 -17.95 -12.52
C ARG A 141 -5.01 -19.19 -12.42
N ASP A 142 -4.97 -19.89 -11.30
CA ASP A 142 -5.80 -21.07 -11.03
C ASP A 142 -7.29 -20.73 -10.94
N MET A 143 -7.64 -19.51 -10.53
CA MET A 143 -9.01 -18.97 -10.63
C MET A 143 -9.44 -18.65 -12.07
N GLY A 144 -8.52 -18.69 -13.05
CA GLY A 144 -8.80 -18.42 -14.47
C GLY A 144 -8.48 -17.00 -14.93
N CYS A 145 -7.80 -16.18 -14.13
CA CYS A 145 -7.36 -14.86 -14.54
C CYS A 145 -6.25 -14.96 -15.60
N LYS A 146 -6.38 -14.19 -16.70
CA LYS A 146 -5.45 -14.23 -17.83
C LYS A 146 -4.26 -13.29 -17.65
N ASN A 147 -4.53 -12.05 -17.24
CA ASN A 147 -3.54 -10.98 -17.09
C ASN A 147 -3.26 -10.72 -15.62
N VAL A 148 -2.32 -11.47 -15.04
CA VAL A 148 -1.97 -11.41 -13.61
C VAL A 148 -0.55 -10.92 -13.44
N PHE A 149 -0.39 -9.84 -12.69
CA PHE A 149 0.88 -9.15 -12.47
C PHE A 149 1.17 -8.96 -10.99
N TRP A 150 2.44 -8.95 -10.65
CA TRP A 150 2.89 -8.57 -9.31
C TRP A 150 3.06 -7.05 -9.22
N LEU A 151 2.40 -6.44 -8.25
CA LEU A 151 2.54 -5.04 -7.93
C LEU A 151 2.46 -4.85 -6.40
N PRO A 152 3.59 -4.74 -5.71
CA PRO A 152 3.59 -4.62 -4.24
C PRO A 152 2.81 -3.39 -3.77
N CYS A 153 2.03 -3.56 -2.70
CA CYS A 153 1.32 -2.43 -2.07
C CYS A 153 2.23 -1.59 -1.15
N VAL A 154 3.45 -2.06 -0.86
CA VAL A 154 4.44 -1.25 -0.14
C VAL A 154 4.83 -0.06 -1.01
N ALA A 155 4.47 1.12 -0.52
CA ALA A 155 4.78 2.37 -1.19
C ALA A 155 4.92 3.53 -0.20
N VAL A 156 5.80 4.47 -0.53
CA VAL A 156 6.03 5.70 0.22
C VAL A 156 5.22 6.83 -0.43
N ASN A 157 4.36 7.49 0.32
CA ASN A 157 3.85 8.79 -0.07
C ASN A 157 4.83 9.86 0.43
N THR A 158 5.68 10.36 -0.45
CA THR A 158 6.76 11.30 -0.10
C THR A 158 6.26 12.66 0.40
N ASN A 159 5.01 13.00 0.20
CA ASN A 159 4.39 14.21 0.76
C ASN A 159 4.07 14.04 2.26
N ILE A 160 3.78 12.81 2.68
CA ILE A 160 3.37 12.46 4.04
C ILE A 160 4.51 11.75 4.78
N HIS A 161 4.99 10.63 4.23
CA HIS A 161 6.03 9.80 4.83
C HIS A 161 7.40 10.31 4.42
N LYS A 162 7.94 11.20 5.22
CA LYS A 162 9.22 11.87 4.95
C LYS A 162 10.04 11.99 6.22
N LYS A 163 11.34 12.03 6.06
CA LYS A 163 12.28 12.27 7.16
C LYS A 163 12.11 13.71 7.66
N LEU A 164 11.97 13.86 8.98
CA LEU A 164 11.89 15.15 9.68
C LEU A 164 13.16 15.34 10.49
N ASP A 165 13.57 16.61 10.65
CA ASP A 165 14.68 16.98 11.52
C ASP A 165 14.18 17.12 12.97
N VAL A 166 13.93 15.98 13.62
CA VAL A 166 13.44 15.90 15.00
C VAL A 166 14.24 14.87 15.80
N PRO A 167 14.48 15.09 17.10
CA PRO A 167 15.20 14.13 17.92
C PRO A 167 14.38 12.86 18.15
N ARG A 168 15.02 11.70 18.06
CA ARG A 168 14.41 10.39 18.33
C ARG A 168 14.34 10.13 19.83
N LYS A 169 13.25 10.56 20.47
CA LYS A 169 13.01 10.46 21.93
C LYS A 169 12.32 9.18 22.36
N ILE A 170 11.72 8.44 21.44
CA ILE A 170 10.98 7.21 21.72
C ILE A 170 11.88 6.03 21.33
N ASP A 171 12.14 5.12 22.26
CA ASP A 171 13.01 3.99 22.00
C ASP A 171 12.36 2.99 21.04
N VAL A 172 11.14 2.54 21.36
CA VAL A 172 10.41 1.56 20.56
C VAL A 172 8.94 1.96 20.42
N THR A 173 8.44 1.92 19.19
CA THR A 173 7.04 2.22 18.89
C THR A 173 6.39 1.06 18.12
N PHE A 174 5.13 0.78 18.46
CA PHE A 174 4.22 -0.01 17.63
C PHE A 174 2.95 0.80 17.38
N VAL A 175 2.47 0.85 16.15
CA VAL A 175 1.17 1.42 15.81
C VAL A 175 0.39 0.43 14.95
N GLY A 176 -0.80 0.07 15.40
CA GLY A 176 -1.66 -0.86 14.67
C GLY A 176 -2.86 -1.32 15.49
N SER A 177 -3.83 -1.95 14.83
CA SER A 177 -4.99 -2.54 15.50
C SER A 177 -4.57 -3.60 16.52
N GLN A 178 -5.23 -3.63 17.66
CA GLN A 178 -4.94 -4.53 18.77
C GLN A 178 -5.66 -5.87 18.61
N THR A 179 -5.14 -6.72 17.69
CA THR A 179 -5.64 -8.12 17.60
C THR A 179 -5.17 -8.96 18.78
N PRO A 180 -5.81 -10.09 19.09
CA PRO A 180 -5.36 -11.02 20.14
C PRO A 180 -3.87 -11.39 19.98
N ARG A 181 -3.45 -11.76 18.77
CA ARG A 181 -2.06 -12.11 18.44
C ARG A 181 -1.08 -10.97 18.77
N ARG A 182 -1.39 -9.74 18.29
CA ARG A 182 -0.54 -8.56 18.56
C ARG A 182 -0.47 -8.21 20.04
N LYS A 183 -1.58 -8.32 20.77
CA LYS A 183 -1.62 -8.11 22.21
C LYS A 183 -0.74 -9.11 22.96
N GLU A 184 -0.79 -10.39 22.58
CA GLU A 184 0.03 -11.44 23.17
C GLU A 184 1.52 -11.14 22.98
N ILE A 185 1.95 -10.84 21.74
CA ILE A 185 3.34 -10.50 21.43
C ILE A 185 3.79 -9.25 22.19
N LEU A 186 3.00 -8.17 22.16
CA LEU A 186 3.33 -6.93 22.85
C LEU A 186 3.40 -7.10 24.37
N THR A 187 2.46 -7.84 24.98
CA THR A 187 2.47 -8.14 26.41
C THR A 187 3.71 -8.96 26.81
N ALA A 188 4.10 -9.95 26.01
CA ALA A 188 5.32 -10.72 26.24
C ALA A 188 6.56 -9.83 26.11
N LEU A 189 6.59 -8.95 25.10
CA LEU A 189 7.72 -8.03 24.85
C LEU A 189 7.87 -6.97 25.95
N GLU A 190 6.77 -6.50 26.56
CA GLU A 190 6.78 -5.51 27.65
C GLU A 190 7.55 -5.96 28.91
N LYS A 191 7.79 -7.26 29.08
CA LYS A 191 8.67 -7.81 30.13
C LYS A 191 10.14 -7.46 29.92
N HIS A 192 10.52 -7.10 28.70
CA HIS A 192 11.90 -6.86 28.27
C HIS A 192 12.16 -5.40 27.90
N VAL A 193 11.17 -4.73 27.29
CA VAL A 193 11.31 -3.36 26.78
C VAL A 193 9.95 -2.64 26.78
N LYS A 194 9.96 -1.36 27.12
CA LYS A 194 8.76 -0.52 27.04
C LYS A 194 8.46 -0.18 25.58
N VAL A 195 7.25 -0.51 25.12
CA VAL A 195 6.76 -0.17 23.78
C VAL A 195 5.77 0.98 23.86
N PHE A 196 6.03 2.06 23.15
CA PHE A 196 5.07 3.15 22.97
C PHE A 196 4.05 2.76 21.90
N ASN A 197 2.79 2.70 22.29
CA ASN A 197 1.70 2.26 21.41
C ASN A 197 0.58 3.29 21.37
N PRO A 198 0.75 4.38 20.61
CA PRO A 198 -0.24 5.43 20.50
C PRO A 198 -1.38 5.04 19.56
N ASN A 199 -2.59 5.50 19.88
CA ASN A 199 -3.73 5.36 18.96
C ASN A 199 -3.71 6.51 17.93
N VAL A 200 -2.81 6.42 16.95
CA VAL A 200 -2.63 7.45 15.91
C VAL A 200 -2.77 6.80 14.54
N TRP A 201 -3.66 7.34 13.71
CA TRP A 201 -3.97 6.82 12.39
C TRP A 201 -3.83 7.87 11.28
N GLU A 202 -3.75 9.15 11.63
CA GLU A 202 -3.58 10.24 10.68
C GLU A 202 -2.16 10.29 10.14
N GLY A 203 -1.99 10.30 8.81
CA GLY A 203 -0.71 10.11 8.14
C GLY A 203 0.41 11.04 8.61
N ASN A 204 0.16 12.36 8.75
CA ASN A 204 1.18 13.30 9.22
C ASN A 204 1.57 13.06 10.69
N LYS A 205 0.60 12.85 11.57
CA LYS A 205 0.85 12.53 12.98
C LYS A 205 1.55 11.19 13.15
N LEU A 206 1.19 10.22 12.31
CA LEU A 206 1.86 8.93 12.26
C LEU A 206 3.32 9.08 11.83
N ASN A 207 3.58 9.89 10.81
CA ASN A 207 4.94 10.20 10.37
C ASN A 207 5.76 10.91 11.46
N GLU A 208 5.16 11.83 12.24
CA GLU A 208 5.82 12.47 13.38
C GLU A 208 6.22 11.44 14.46
N VAL A 209 5.31 10.52 14.81
CA VAL A 209 5.57 9.44 15.77
C VAL A 209 6.71 8.54 15.27
N PHE A 210 6.72 8.16 14.01
CA PHE A 210 7.79 7.34 13.46
C PHE A 210 9.12 8.08 13.45
N ASN A 211 9.17 9.34 13.05
CA ASN A 211 10.39 10.15 13.09
C ASN A 211 10.94 10.34 14.50
N ALA A 212 10.06 10.44 15.51
CA ALA A 212 10.46 10.55 16.91
C ALA A 212 10.94 9.22 17.52
N SER A 213 10.78 8.09 16.79
CA SER A 213 11.10 6.74 17.27
C SER A 213 12.45 6.27 16.75
N LYS A 214 13.25 5.61 17.61
CA LYS A 214 14.48 4.94 17.22
C LYS A 214 14.19 3.66 16.44
N ILE A 215 13.24 2.87 16.94
CA ILE A 215 12.79 1.60 16.38
C ILE A 215 11.28 1.61 16.25
N VAL A 216 10.77 1.21 15.07
CA VAL A 216 9.35 0.99 14.84
C VAL A 216 9.13 -0.49 14.56
N LEU A 217 8.18 -1.09 15.27
CA LEU A 217 7.83 -2.49 15.09
C LEU A 217 6.73 -2.66 14.05
N ASN A 218 6.87 -3.66 13.18
CA ASN A 218 5.79 -4.19 12.37
C ASN A 218 5.52 -5.64 12.78
N ILE A 219 4.30 -5.89 13.24
CA ILE A 219 3.79 -7.20 13.65
C ILE A 219 2.61 -7.51 12.75
N HIS A 220 2.61 -8.66 12.07
CA HIS A 220 1.53 -9.04 11.15
C HIS A 220 0.19 -9.15 11.87
N LEU A 221 -0.89 -8.94 11.11
CA LEU A 221 -2.26 -8.99 11.63
C LEU A 221 -2.64 -10.41 12.04
N SER A 222 -2.15 -11.41 11.32
CA SER A 222 -2.36 -12.84 11.49
C SER A 222 -1.04 -13.60 11.37
N ASP A 223 -1.09 -14.92 11.41
CA ASP A 223 0.11 -15.78 11.27
C ASP A 223 0.57 -15.93 9.81
N LEU A 224 -0.17 -15.42 8.85
CA LEU A 224 0.30 -15.34 7.47
C LEU A 224 1.35 -14.25 7.34
N LEU A 225 2.46 -14.60 6.70
CA LEU A 225 3.45 -13.61 6.27
C LEU A 225 2.79 -12.61 5.33
N ASN A 226 3.15 -11.36 5.50
CA ASN A 226 2.63 -10.28 4.70
C ASN A 226 3.72 -9.23 4.44
N THR A 227 3.49 -8.37 3.47
CA THR A 227 4.33 -7.20 3.20
C THR A 227 3.41 -5.98 3.16
N GLU A 228 3.12 -5.47 4.35
CA GLU A 228 2.10 -4.44 4.55
C GLU A 228 2.60 -3.06 4.14
N THR A 229 1.65 -2.13 3.93
CA THR A 229 1.91 -0.71 3.66
C THR A 229 2.75 -0.03 4.75
N ARG A 230 2.65 -0.51 6.00
CA ARG A 230 3.45 -0.07 7.15
C ARG A 230 4.95 -0.05 6.87
N VAL A 231 5.45 -1.01 6.10
CA VAL A 231 6.86 -1.08 5.71
C VAL A 231 7.27 0.21 4.98
N GLY A 232 6.50 0.62 3.98
CA GLY A 232 6.75 1.87 3.23
C GLY A 232 6.65 3.12 4.08
N GLU A 233 5.66 3.19 4.97
CA GLU A 233 5.43 4.33 5.85
C GLU A 233 6.61 4.56 6.81
N VAL A 234 7.12 3.50 7.43
CA VAL A 234 8.25 3.59 8.38
C VAL A 234 9.56 3.88 7.65
N LEU A 235 9.82 3.21 6.52
CA LEU A 235 11.01 3.49 5.72
C LEU A 235 10.98 4.92 5.16
N GLY A 236 9.81 5.42 4.76
CA GLY A 236 9.62 6.82 4.35
C GLY A 236 9.94 7.81 5.46
N ALA A 237 9.59 7.52 6.70
CA ALA A 237 9.95 8.32 7.87
C ALA A 237 11.44 8.23 8.26
N GLY A 238 12.16 7.22 7.76
CA GLY A 238 13.59 7.03 7.98
C GLY A 238 13.95 6.49 9.36
N SER A 239 13.06 5.76 10.03
CA SER A 239 13.32 5.08 11.29
C SER A 239 13.72 3.62 11.06
N LEU A 240 14.43 3.00 12.01
CA LEU A 240 14.72 1.58 11.90
C LEU A 240 13.40 0.79 12.00
N LEU A 241 13.08 0.05 10.96
CA LEU A 241 11.98 -0.90 10.94
C LEU A 241 12.46 -2.26 11.43
N LEU A 242 11.90 -2.75 12.55
CA LEU A 242 11.95 -4.15 12.96
C LEU A 242 10.62 -4.80 12.60
N THR A 243 10.63 -5.71 11.64
CA THR A 243 9.43 -6.37 11.12
C THR A 243 9.51 -7.88 11.28
N GLU A 244 8.37 -8.53 11.44
CA GLU A 244 8.31 -9.96 11.16
C GLU A 244 8.78 -10.24 9.73
N GLU A 245 9.20 -11.48 9.43
CA GLU A 245 9.61 -11.89 8.09
C GLU A 245 8.54 -11.47 7.07
N LEU A 246 8.97 -10.83 5.98
CA LEU A 246 8.07 -10.37 4.93
C LEU A 246 7.77 -11.50 3.94
N SER A 247 6.55 -11.52 3.40
CA SER A 247 6.15 -12.45 2.34
C SER A 247 6.91 -12.19 1.03
N CYS A 248 7.08 -10.93 0.65
CA CYS A 248 7.86 -10.51 -0.53
C CYS A 248 9.32 -10.28 -0.14
N ARG A 249 10.09 -11.36 -0.02
CA ARG A 249 11.50 -11.34 0.44
C ARG A 249 12.42 -10.58 -0.51
N GLU A 250 12.06 -10.50 -1.79
CA GLU A 250 12.84 -9.84 -2.85
C GLU A 250 12.80 -8.31 -2.79
N LEU A 251 11.86 -7.72 -2.05
CA LEU A 251 11.70 -6.26 -1.98
C LEU A 251 12.77 -5.58 -1.14
N PHE A 252 13.17 -6.19 -0.04
CA PHE A 252 14.09 -5.58 0.93
C PHE A 252 15.10 -6.60 1.43
N THR A 253 16.31 -6.13 1.68
CA THR A 253 17.39 -6.96 2.24
C THR A 253 17.43 -6.78 3.76
N ASP A 254 17.31 -7.89 4.50
CA ASP A 254 17.48 -7.93 5.96
C ASP A 254 18.88 -7.48 6.37
N GLY A 255 18.96 -6.72 7.46
CA GLY A 255 20.21 -6.13 7.97
C GLY A 255 20.76 -4.98 7.13
N LYS A 256 20.12 -4.64 6.00
CA LYS A 256 20.52 -3.53 5.12
C LYS A 256 19.46 -2.44 5.02
N HIS A 257 18.23 -2.80 4.69
CA HIS A 257 17.13 -1.84 4.50
C HIS A 257 16.18 -1.78 5.69
N LEU A 258 16.08 -2.87 6.42
CA LEU A 258 15.27 -3.10 7.60
C LEU A 258 15.85 -4.28 8.37
N VAL A 259 15.29 -4.62 9.52
CA VAL A 259 15.68 -5.82 10.28
C VAL A 259 14.47 -6.72 10.44
N GLN A 260 14.63 -8.01 10.08
CA GLN A 260 13.57 -9.00 10.23
C GLN A 260 13.78 -9.86 11.49
N TRP A 261 12.67 -10.33 12.04
CA TRP A 261 12.65 -11.30 13.11
C TRP A 261 11.63 -12.40 12.79
N ARG A 262 11.89 -13.60 13.32
CA ARG A 262 11.04 -14.75 13.05
C ARG A 262 9.71 -14.62 13.80
N PRO A 263 8.55 -14.82 13.13
CA PRO A 263 7.25 -14.79 13.79
C PRO A 263 7.19 -15.72 15.02
N GLY A 264 6.70 -15.18 16.14
CA GLY A 264 6.60 -15.91 17.41
C GLY A 264 7.88 -15.92 18.27
N ASP A 265 9.03 -15.48 17.75
CA ASP A 265 10.30 -15.41 18.49
C ASP A 265 10.41 -14.07 19.25
N VAL A 266 9.65 -13.93 20.34
CA VAL A 266 9.62 -12.69 21.14
C VAL A 266 10.95 -12.43 21.85
N GLU A 267 11.65 -13.47 22.29
CA GLU A 267 12.97 -13.33 22.92
C GLU A 267 14.00 -12.79 21.93
N GLY A 268 14.07 -13.38 20.71
CA GLY A 268 14.95 -12.89 19.66
C GLY A 268 14.59 -11.47 19.22
N LEU A 269 13.30 -11.10 19.21
CA LEU A 269 12.88 -9.71 19.00
C LEU A 269 13.42 -8.78 20.09
N ALA A 270 13.29 -9.17 21.37
CA ALA A 270 13.77 -8.38 22.50
C ALA A 270 15.31 -8.22 22.46
N GLU A 271 16.05 -9.25 22.06
CA GLU A 271 17.50 -9.19 21.86
C GLU A 271 17.88 -8.20 20.75
N LYS A 272 17.23 -8.29 19.60
CA LYS A 272 17.44 -7.34 18.48
C LYS A 272 17.14 -5.91 18.91
N ILE A 273 16.06 -5.66 19.64
CA ILE A 273 15.73 -4.32 20.15
C ILE A 273 16.86 -3.79 21.06
N ARG A 274 17.29 -4.58 22.06
CA ARG A 274 18.38 -4.19 22.96
C ARG A 274 19.66 -3.89 22.18
N TYR A 275 19.99 -4.72 21.21
CA TYR A 275 21.16 -4.55 20.35
C TYR A 275 21.12 -3.22 19.60
N TYR A 276 20.04 -2.95 18.87
CA TYR A 276 19.95 -1.71 18.06
C TYR A 276 19.72 -0.45 18.91
N LEU A 277 19.19 -0.55 20.11
CA LEU A 277 19.18 0.59 21.03
C LEU A 277 20.60 0.94 21.53
N ALA A 278 21.45 -0.06 21.76
CA ALA A 278 22.83 0.12 22.18
C ALA A 278 23.79 0.50 21.03
N ASN A 279 23.49 0.08 19.78
CA ASN A 279 24.34 0.29 18.60
C ASN A 279 23.75 1.32 17.64
N GLU A 280 23.79 2.60 18.07
CA GLU A 280 23.15 3.72 17.33
C GLU A 280 23.66 3.88 15.91
N ALA A 281 24.98 3.81 15.70
CA ALA A 281 25.58 4.01 14.38
C ALA A 281 25.06 2.99 13.35
N GLU A 282 24.94 1.74 13.74
CA GLU A 282 24.43 0.68 12.87
C GLU A 282 22.93 0.83 12.64
N ARG A 283 22.16 1.14 13.69
CA ARG A 283 20.74 1.45 13.60
C ARG A 283 20.45 2.55 12.58
N GLU A 284 21.14 3.69 12.70
CA GLU A 284 20.94 4.84 11.80
C GLU A 284 21.44 4.55 10.37
N LYS A 285 22.48 3.71 10.22
CA LYS A 285 22.94 3.26 8.90
C LYS A 285 21.84 2.47 8.20
N ILE A 286 21.28 1.43 8.84
CA ILE A 286 20.22 0.59 8.25
C ILE A 286 18.98 1.43 7.96
N ALA A 287 18.55 2.27 8.91
CA ALA A 287 17.41 3.17 8.72
C ALA A 287 17.61 4.13 7.53
N GLY A 288 18.81 4.70 7.39
CA GLY A 288 19.15 5.59 6.28
C GLY A 288 19.21 4.89 4.93
N GLU A 289 19.74 3.67 4.85
CA GLU A 289 19.77 2.87 3.63
C GLU A 289 18.36 2.42 3.23
N GLY A 290 17.55 1.97 4.19
CA GLY A 290 16.14 1.62 3.97
C GLY A 290 15.33 2.80 3.45
N HIS A 291 15.49 3.98 4.06
CA HIS A 291 14.83 5.21 3.61
C HIS A 291 15.18 5.56 2.16
N ARG A 292 16.48 5.65 1.84
CA ARG A 292 16.93 5.99 0.48
C ARG A 292 16.37 5.01 -0.54
N PHE A 293 16.50 3.72 -0.26
CA PHE A 293 16.03 2.66 -1.14
C PHE A 293 14.51 2.71 -1.36
N ALA A 294 13.74 2.91 -0.29
CA ALA A 294 12.28 2.99 -0.38
C ALA A 294 11.81 4.22 -1.17
N VAL A 295 12.40 5.39 -0.93
CA VAL A 295 12.06 6.62 -1.66
C VAL A 295 12.52 6.55 -3.12
N GLU A 296 13.62 5.89 -3.41
CA GLU A 296 14.11 5.73 -4.79
C GLU A 296 13.31 4.70 -5.59
N HIS A 297 12.86 3.59 -4.98
CA HIS A 297 12.30 2.46 -5.72
C HIS A 297 10.84 2.13 -5.42
N HIS A 298 10.31 2.58 -4.27
CA HIS A 298 9.02 2.14 -3.75
C HIS A 298 8.11 3.32 -3.36
N THR A 299 7.87 4.26 -4.30
CA THR A 299 6.88 5.32 -4.10
C THR A 299 5.53 4.97 -4.73
N PHE A 300 4.44 5.59 -4.27
CA PHE A 300 3.14 5.46 -4.92
C PHE A 300 3.18 5.87 -6.39
N GLU A 301 3.94 6.91 -6.71
CA GLU A 301 4.12 7.34 -8.11
C GLU A 301 4.74 6.24 -8.97
N LYS A 302 5.80 5.59 -8.49
CA LYS A 302 6.42 4.46 -9.20
C LYS A 302 5.48 3.26 -9.34
N ARG A 303 4.66 2.97 -8.32
CA ARG A 303 3.63 1.92 -8.44
C ARG A 303 2.60 2.26 -9.50
N MET A 304 2.13 3.51 -9.56
CA MET A 304 1.19 3.92 -10.60
C MET A 304 1.83 3.90 -11.99
N GLN A 305 3.07 4.35 -12.13
CA GLN A 305 3.81 4.24 -13.39
C GLN A 305 3.92 2.78 -13.86
N GLN A 306 4.24 1.84 -12.96
CA GLN A 306 4.31 0.42 -13.27
C GLN A 306 2.95 -0.14 -13.70
N LEU A 307 1.88 0.16 -12.98
CA LEU A 307 0.52 -0.28 -13.29
C LEU A 307 0.07 0.24 -14.65
N LEU A 308 0.19 1.54 -14.87
CA LEU A 308 -0.26 2.20 -16.11
C LEU A 308 0.56 1.75 -17.32
N ALA A 309 1.86 1.47 -17.16
CA ALA A 309 2.69 0.92 -18.21
C ALA A 309 2.26 -0.51 -18.64
N VAL A 310 1.85 -1.35 -17.69
CA VAL A 310 1.31 -2.70 -18.00
C VAL A 310 0.02 -2.60 -18.79
N ILE A 311 -0.84 -1.64 -18.48
CA ILE A 311 -2.13 -1.43 -19.18
C ILE A 311 -1.95 -0.72 -20.53
N ASP A 312 -0.74 -0.21 -20.83
CA ASP A 312 -0.47 0.66 -22.00
C ASP A 312 -1.38 1.91 -22.05
N PHE A 313 -1.74 2.42 -20.85
CA PHE A 313 -2.80 3.41 -20.68
C PHE A 313 -2.53 4.71 -21.42
N ASP A 314 -1.30 5.20 -21.40
CA ASP A 314 -0.92 6.47 -22.05
C ASP A 314 -0.98 6.41 -23.59
N LYS A 315 -1.00 5.21 -24.18
CA LYS A 315 -1.14 5.06 -25.64
C LYS A 315 -2.61 5.08 -26.10
N GLN A 316 -3.54 4.69 -25.22
CA GLN A 316 -4.97 4.64 -25.54
C GLN A 316 -5.58 6.05 -25.72
N GLY A 317 -5.02 7.07 -25.07
CA GLY A 317 -5.45 8.46 -25.22
C GLY A 317 -4.94 9.18 -26.47
N LYS A 318 -4.18 8.49 -27.35
CA LYS A 318 -3.61 9.05 -28.58
C LYS A 318 -4.23 8.52 -29.88
N SER A 319 -5.25 7.67 -29.78
CA SER A 319 -5.98 7.10 -30.91
C SER A 319 -7.35 7.85 -31.14
#